data_13373586f983e56bdedb046010e4f041
#
_entry.id   13373586f983e56bdedb046010e4f041
#
_cell.length_a   1.000
_cell.length_b   1.000
_cell.length_c   1.000
_cell.angle_alpha   90.00
_cell.angle_beta   90.00
_cell.angle_gamma   90.00
#
_symmetry.space_group_name_H-M   'P 1'
#
loop_
_entity.id
_entity.type
_entity.pdbx_description
1 polymer ?
#
loop_
_entity_poly.entity_id
_entity_poly.type
_entity_poly.pdbx_seq_one_letter_code
_entity_poly.pdbx_strand_id
1 'polypeptide(L)'
;MNRRAFLAAGAATGVAAIAGCGSLESRAINVPPVLDDRPDAIYVPGHVEGMDMVGMDTVGDYAVALSYSYPHRFWTVTGDERERTSIDEADSVHLMVTVWDPETGMVLPDVGVAVEITQDGSLVSEETVYAMLSGPMGVHHGANFTGLDDGETYAVSVRIGATASRPTGGFTGRFGEPATATVDFAFDESEMREIRFERLDRGGERDALEPMSMDSVPTGVAPTPDELPGETATASAG
;
A
#
# COMPACT_ATOMS: atom_id res chain seq x y z
N MET A 1 -8.58 60.90 33.88
CA MET A 1 -9.99 61.21 33.54
C MET A 1 -10.26 60.66 32.16
N ASN A 2 -11.14 59.66 32.14
CA ASN A 2 -12.12 59.33 31.10
C ASN A 2 -11.61 59.00 29.68
N ARG A 3 -11.67 57.76 29.29
CA ARG A 3 -12.84 56.93 28.90
C ARG A 3 -13.17 57.01 27.43
N ARG A 4 -13.16 55.78 26.86
CA ARG A 4 -14.20 55.28 25.93
C ARG A 4 -14.20 55.92 24.56
N ALA A 5 -14.16 55.15 23.64
CA ALA A 5 -14.89 54.10 22.96
C ALA A 5 -14.91 54.47 21.47
N PHE A 6 -14.86 53.59 20.58
CA PHE A 6 -15.88 52.96 19.78
C PHE A 6 -15.23 52.36 18.56
N LEU A 7 -15.35 51.10 18.44
CA LEU A 7 -16.38 50.35 17.74
C LEU A 7 -16.41 50.51 16.23
N ALA A 8 -16.11 49.38 15.71
CA ALA A 8 -16.91 48.61 14.73
C ALA A 8 -16.87 49.05 13.31
N ALA A 9 -16.45 48.17 12.53
CA ALA A 9 -17.06 47.60 11.31
C ALA A 9 -15.95 47.09 10.41
N GLY A 10 -15.99 45.98 9.90
CA GLY A 10 -16.90 45.08 9.39
C GLY A 10 -16.13 43.83 9.00
N ALA A 11 -16.53 42.77 9.55
CA ALA A 11 -16.14 41.45 9.11
C ALA A 11 -16.67 41.23 7.71
N ALA A 12 -15.82 41.21 6.74
CA ALA A 12 -16.07 40.49 5.51
C ALA A 12 -15.33 39.15 5.66
N THR A 13 -16.00 38.22 6.28
CA THR A 13 -15.64 36.81 6.23
C THR A 13 -15.75 36.34 4.78
N GLY A 14 -14.63 36.35 4.11
CA GLY A 14 -14.43 35.50 2.94
C GLY A 14 -14.42 34.05 3.45
N VAL A 15 -15.52 33.35 3.35
CA VAL A 15 -15.55 31.90 3.42
C VAL A 15 -14.85 31.44 2.17
N ALA A 16 -13.55 31.23 2.24
CA ALA A 16 -12.84 30.40 1.28
C ALA A 16 -13.43 29.01 1.47
N ALA A 17 -14.18 28.57 0.48
CA ALA A 17 -14.67 27.21 0.38
C ALA A 17 -13.44 26.28 0.29
N ILE A 18 -13.08 25.67 1.42
CA ILE A 18 -12.22 24.52 1.48
C ILE A 18 -13.08 23.33 1.00
N ALA A 19 -13.24 23.19 -0.31
CA ALA A 19 -14.11 22.17 -0.89
C ALA A 19 -13.31 20.99 -1.51
N GLY A 20 -12.06 20.81 -1.13
CA GLY A 20 -11.23 19.74 -1.70
C GLY A 20 -10.74 18.67 -0.70
N CYS A 21 -10.37 19.05 0.51
CA CYS A 21 -9.75 18.12 1.47
C CYS A 21 -10.73 17.25 2.28
N GLY A 22 -12.02 17.61 2.34
CA GLY A 22 -12.96 16.97 3.26
C GLY A 22 -13.37 15.53 2.92
N SER A 23 -13.16 15.06 1.69
CA SER A 23 -13.61 13.73 1.29
C SER A 23 -12.58 12.63 1.55
N LEU A 24 -11.29 12.92 1.41
CA LEU A 24 -10.22 11.97 1.75
C LEU A 24 -10.12 11.83 3.27
N GLU A 25 -10.10 12.95 3.97
CA GLU A 25 -10.11 13.00 5.43
C GLU A 25 -11.33 12.29 6.03
N SER A 26 -12.52 12.42 5.44
CA SER A 26 -13.71 11.73 5.93
C SER A 26 -13.66 10.20 5.72
N ARG A 27 -12.96 9.69 4.71
CA ARG A 27 -12.76 8.25 4.52
C ARG A 27 -11.71 7.69 5.49
N ALA A 28 -10.61 8.41 5.70
CA ALA A 28 -9.60 8.06 6.69
C ALA A 28 -10.16 8.05 8.13
N ILE A 29 -10.98 9.04 8.48
CA ILE A 29 -11.60 9.16 9.81
C ILE A 29 -12.62 8.04 10.10
N ASN A 30 -13.20 7.42 9.06
CA ASN A 30 -14.15 6.33 9.21
C ASN A 30 -13.52 4.95 9.43
N VAL A 31 -12.20 4.85 9.52
CA VAL A 31 -11.51 3.60 9.87
C VAL A 31 -11.87 3.23 11.32
N PRO A 32 -12.41 2.02 11.58
CA PRO A 32 -12.79 1.60 12.92
C PRO A 32 -11.62 1.68 13.90
N PRO A 33 -11.87 2.02 15.18
CA PRO A 33 -10.82 2.03 16.19
C PRO A 33 -10.21 0.63 16.36
N VAL A 34 -8.92 0.60 16.73
CA VAL A 34 -8.26 -0.65 17.10
C VAL A 34 -8.79 -1.08 18.47
N LEU A 35 -9.21 -2.33 18.57
CA LEU A 35 -9.61 -2.94 19.84
C LEU A 35 -8.37 -3.59 20.47
N ASP A 36 -7.99 -3.13 21.66
CA ASP A 36 -6.74 -3.53 22.32
C ASP A 36 -6.76 -4.95 22.89
N ASP A 37 -7.91 -5.47 23.28
CA ASP A 37 -8.07 -6.74 24.01
C ASP A 37 -8.68 -7.87 23.16
N ARG A 38 -8.32 -7.98 21.88
CA ARG A 38 -8.79 -9.09 21.04
C ARG A 38 -7.93 -10.34 21.21
N PRO A 39 -8.55 -11.54 21.33
CA PRO A 39 -7.79 -12.78 21.23
C PRO A 39 -7.02 -12.89 19.90
N ASP A 40 -5.88 -13.56 19.92
CA ASP A 40 -5.12 -13.81 18.70
C ASP A 40 -5.93 -14.66 17.72
N ALA A 41 -6.29 -14.08 16.60
CA ALA A 41 -7.07 -14.71 15.53
C ALA A 41 -7.03 -13.84 14.27
N ILE A 42 -7.49 -14.40 13.15
CA ILE A 42 -7.79 -13.64 11.93
C ILE A 42 -9.23 -13.12 12.07
N TYR A 43 -9.44 -11.88 11.71
CA TYR A 43 -10.72 -11.20 11.77
C TYR A 43 -11.05 -10.57 10.43
N VAL A 44 -12.31 -10.64 10.05
CA VAL A 44 -12.85 -9.88 8.92
C VAL A 44 -12.63 -8.39 9.21
N PRO A 45 -12.02 -7.62 8.31
CA PRO A 45 -11.84 -6.19 8.49
C PRO A 45 -13.19 -5.46 8.49
N GLY A 46 -13.24 -4.28 9.06
CA GLY A 46 -14.47 -3.47 9.09
C GLY A 46 -14.88 -2.91 7.73
N HIS A 47 -13.96 -2.92 6.78
CA HIS A 47 -14.18 -2.48 5.40
C HIS A 47 -13.17 -3.15 4.47
N VAL A 48 -13.43 -3.11 3.19
CA VAL A 48 -12.48 -3.40 2.12
C VAL A 48 -12.34 -2.17 1.24
N GLU A 49 -11.15 -1.97 0.76
CA GLU A 49 -10.83 -0.95 -0.23
C GLU A 49 -10.34 -1.63 -1.49
N GLY A 50 -10.65 -1.03 -2.62
CA GLY A 50 -10.01 -1.33 -3.89
C GLY A 50 -8.65 -0.65 -3.96
N MET A 51 -8.03 -0.80 -5.11
CA MET A 51 -6.83 -0.09 -5.50
C MET A 51 -6.88 0.16 -7.00
N ASP A 52 -6.11 1.13 -7.46
CA ASP A 52 -5.86 1.32 -8.87
C ASP A 52 -4.41 1.01 -9.22
N MET A 53 -4.22 0.48 -10.43
CA MET A 53 -2.92 0.14 -10.96
C MET A 53 -2.26 1.40 -11.53
N VAL A 54 -1.06 1.73 -11.02
CA VAL A 54 -0.21 2.76 -11.64
C VAL A 54 0.50 2.19 -12.86
N GLY A 55 1.13 1.02 -12.71
CA GLY A 55 1.81 0.36 -13.80
C GLY A 55 2.61 -0.86 -13.37
N MET A 56 3.21 -1.51 -14.35
CA MET A 56 4.07 -2.68 -14.17
C MET A 56 5.33 -2.54 -15.01
N ASP A 57 6.41 -3.15 -14.56
CA ASP A 57 7.67 -3.24 -15.29
C ASP A 57 8.38 -4.57 -14.98
N THR A 58 9.34 -4.92 -15.83
CA THR A 58 10.23 -6.07 -15.61
C THR A 58 11.66 -5.62 -15.75
N VAL A 59 12.44 -5.82 -14.70
CA VAL A 59 13.84 -5.35 -14.62
C VAL A 59 14.73 -6.41 -13.98
N GLY A 60 15.79 -6.82 -14.70
CA GLY A 60 16.65 -7.92 -14.26
C GLY A 60 15.84 -9.21 -14.07
N ASP A 61 15.95 -9.80 -12.88
CA ASP A 61 15.23 -11.03 -12.50
C ASP A 61 13.82 -10.75 -11.92
N TYR A 62 13.40 -9.48 -11.84
CA TYR A 62 12.21 -9.08 -11.14
C TYR A 62 11.13 -8.54 -12.05
N ALA A 63 9.89 -8.91 -11.79
CA ALA A 63 8.72 -8.17 -12.21
C ALA A 63 8.16 -7.39 -11.02
N VAL A 64 7.64 -6.21 -11.30
CA VAL A 64 7.10 -5.30 -10.30
C VAL A 64 5.78 -4.71 -10.77
N ALA A 65 4.82 -4.61 -9.86
CA ALA A 65 3.60 -3.84 -10.04
C ALA A 65 3.53 -2.76 -8.96
N LEU A 66 3.16 -1.57 -9.39
CA LEU A 66 2.87 -0.42 -8.53
C LEU A 66 1.37 -0.14 -8.60
N SER A 67 0.73 -0.10 -7.45
CA SER A 67 -0.67 0.26 -7.30
C SER A 67 -0.84 1.25 -6.15
N TYR A 68 -1.98 1.92 -6.08
CA TYR A 68 -2.27 2.89 -5.02
C TYR A 68 -3.70 2.81 -4.53
N SER A 69 -3.89 3.29 -3.32
CA SER A 69 -5.19 3.46 -2.68
C SER A 69 -5.14 4.64 -1.72
N TYR A 70 -6.20 4.81 -0.92
CA TYR A 70 -6.24 5.79 0.16
C TYR A 70 -5.12 5.53 1.17
N PRO A 71 -4.60 6.57 1.89
CA PRO A 71 -3.70 6.37 3.00
C PRO A 71 -4.24 5.38 4.02
N HIS A 72 -3.39 4.47 4.47
CA HIS A 72 -3.75 3.39 5.39
C HIS A 72 -3.08 3.56 6.75
N ARG A 73 -3.76 3.06 7.78
CA ARG A 73 -3.13 2.72 9.05
C ARG A 73 -2.60 1.31 8.96
N PHE A 74 -1.32 1.13 9.25
CA PHE A 74 -0.68 -0.17 9.22
C PHE A 74 0.27 -0.36 10.40
N TRP A 75 0.88 -1.52 10.51
CA TRP A 75 1.86 -1.84 11.54
C TRP A 75 3.14 -2.33 10.90
N THR A 76 4.25 -1.79 11.37
CA THR A 76 5.57 -2.37 11.11
C THR A 76 5.89 -3.38 12.21
N VAL A 77 6.49 -4.50 11.82
CA VAL A 77 6.85 -5.59 12.74
C VAL A 77 8.34 -5.83 12.64
N THR A 78 9.04 -5.72 13.79
CA THR A 78 10.47 -5.97 13.87
C THR A 78 10.73 -6.92 15.04
N GLY A 79 11.00 -8.18 14.75
CA GLY A 79 11.05 -9.22 15.76
C GLY A 79 9.71 -9.39 16.47
N ASP A 80 9.70 -9.20 17.79
CA ASP A 80 8.50 -9.28 18.64
C ASP A 80 7.82 -7.91 18.83
N GLU A 81 8.44 -6.85 18.34
CA GLU A 81 7.91 -5.49 18.46
C GLU A 81 7.05 -5.14 17.26
N ARG A 82 5.98 -4.41 17.51
CA ARG A 82 5.10 -3.85 16.48
C ARG A 82 4.81 -2.39 16.77
N GLU A 83 5.02 -1.58 15.77
CA GLU A 83 4.75 -0.14 15.81
C GLU A 83 3.61 0.20 14.86
N ARG A 84 2.70 1.03 15.32
CA ARG A 84 1.56 1.48 14.52
C ARG A 84 1.91 2.77 13.78
N THR A 85 1.82 2.73 12.47
CA THR A 85 1.83 3.92 11.62
C THR A 85 0.38 4.41 11.49
N SER A 86 0.14 5.63 11.93
CA SER A 86 -1.17 6.30 11.78
C SER A 86 -1.19 7.06 10.46
N ILE A 87 -2.39 7.34 9.96
CA ILE A 87 -2.57 8.23 8.81
C ILE A 87 -2.27 9.66 9.28
N ASP A 88 -1.42 10.37 8.55
CA ASP A 88 -1.13 11.80 8.73
C ASP A 88 -1.97 12.64 7.76
N GLU A 89 -2.26 13.89 8.14
CA GLU A 89 -2.98 14.84 7.26
C GLU A 89 -2.21 15.17 5.98
N ALA A 90 -0.90 14.98 5.99
CA ALA A 90 -0.04 15.19 4.82
C ALA A 90 0.00 13.99 3.87
N ASP A 91 -0.50 12.83 4.29
CA ASP A 91 -0.50 11.63 3.44
C ASP A 91 -1.42 11.83 2.23
N SER A 92 -0.86 11.70 1.03
CA SER A 92 -1.60 11.81 -0.23
C SER A 92 -2.16 10.45 -0.66
N VAL A 93 -1.33 9.41 -0.65
CA VAL A 93 -1.67 8.05 -1.12
C VAL A 93 -1.00 6.98 -0.27
N HIS A 94 -1.56 5.78 -0.29
CA HIS A 94 -0.85 4.55 0.07
C HIS A 94 -0.38 3.86 -1.20
N LEU A 95 0.93 3.80 -1.44
CA LEU A 95 1.50 3.03 -2.55
C LEU A 95 1.79 1.61 -2.12
N MET A 96 1.51 0.68 -3.01
CA MET A 96 1.73 -0.76 -2.82
C MET A 96 2.57 -1.29 -3.96
N VAL A 97 3.57 -2.08 -3.61
CA VAL A 97 4.50 -2.71 -4.56
C VAL A 97 4.43 -4.23 -4.39
N THR A 98 4.13 -4.94 -5.45
CA THR A 98 4.28 -6.39 -5.50
C THR A 98 5.49 -6.72 -6.36
N VAL A 99 6.39 -7.56 -5.84
CA VAL A 99 7.59 -8.03 -6.56
C VAL A 99 7.53 -9.53 -6.71
N TRP A 100 7.74 -10.02 -7.93
CA TRP A 100 7.70 -11.46 -8.21
C TRP A 100 8.70 -11.88 -9.28
N ASP A 101 8.90 -13.18 -9.38
CA ASP A 101 9.63 -13.81 -10.48
C ASP A 101 8.76 -13.83 -11.76
N PRO A 102 9.14 -13.13 -12.83
CA PRO A 102 8.34 -13.09 -14.07
C PRO A 102 8.19 -14.45 -14.77
N GLU A 103 9.07 -15.42 -14.49
CA GLU A 103 9.01 -16.74 -15.12
C GLU A 103 7.99 -17.67 -14.45
N THR A 104 7.88 -17.59 -13.12
CA THR A 104 7.06 -18.54 -12.34
C THR A 104 5.85 -17.90 -11.67
N GLY A 105 5.79 -16.57 -11.60
CA GLY A 105 4.77 -15.84 -10.84
C GLY A 105 4.96 -15.92 -9.32
N MET A 106 6.10 -16.44 -8.83
CA MET A 106 6.35 -16.53 -7.40
C MET A 106 6.66 -15.17 -6.81
N VAL A 107 5.84 -14.72 -5.87
CA VAL A 107 6.08 -13.48 -5.12
C VAL A 107 7.32 -13.61 -4.25
N LEU A 108 8.11 -12.55 -4.20
CA LEU A 108 9.38 -12.48 -3.46
C LEU A 108 9.19 -11.59 -2.20
N PRO A 109 8.85 -12.21 -1.05
CA PRO A 109 8.47 -11.45 0.15
C PRO A 109 9.66 -10.89 0.94
N ASP A 110 10.87 -11.38 0.66
CA ASP A 110 12.08 -11.11 1.43
C ASP A 110 13.08 -10.17 0.72
N VAL A 111 12.64 -9.50 -0.34
CA VAL A 111 13.40 -8.43 -0.99
C VAL A 111 13.17 -7.11 -0.24
N GLY A 112 14.22 -6.30 -0.09
CA GLY A 112 14.05 -4.94 0.40
C GLY A 112 13.48 -4.07 -0.73
N VAL A 113 12.50 -3.23 -0.41
CA VAL A 113 11.91 -2.31 -1.39
C VAL A 113 11.98 -0.88 -0.86
N ALA A 114 12.41 0.06 -1.69
CA ALA A 114 12.33 1.48 -1.45
C ALA A 114 11.69 2.18 -2.66
N VAL A 115 10.88 3.18 -2.38
CA VAL A 115 10.17 3.96 -3.41
C VAL A 115 10.57 5.42 -3.31
N GLU A 116 10.96 6.01 -4.44
CA GLU A 116 11.26 7.41 -4.58
C GLU A 116 10.31 8.03 -5.61
N ILE A 117 9.67 9.12 -5.24
CA ILE A 117 8.78 9.89 -6.11
C ILE A 117 9.47 11.19 -6.47
N THR A 118 9.58 11.46 -7.76
CA THR A 118 10.17 12.70 -8.27
C THR A 118 9.23 13.39 -9.24
N GLN A 119 9.32 14.72 -9.30
CA GLN A 119 8.65 15.56 -10.29
C GLN A 119 9.69 16.48 -10.94
N ASP A 120 9.77 16.45 -12.26
CA ASP A 120 10.78 17.22 -13.02
C ASP A 120 12.23 17.04 -12.51
N GLY A 121 12.53 15.83 -12.02
CA GLY A 121 13.84 15.47 -11.46
C GLY A 121 14.09 15.96 -10.03
N SER A 122 13.11 16.59 -9.39
CA SER A 122 13.16 17.00 -7.99
C SER A 122 12.49 15.97 -7.10
N LEU A 123 13.11 15.63 -5.97
CA LEU A 123 12.54 14.71 -4.99
C LEU A 123 11.25 15.31 -4.38
N VAL A 124 10.19 14.55 -4.39
CA VAL A 124 8.90 14.86 -3.75
C VAL A 124 8.75 14.05 -2.46
N SER A 125 8.93 12.72 -2.54
CA SER A 125 8.82 11.83 -1.39
C SER A 125 9.70 10.60 -1.57
N GLU A 126 10.22 10.06 -0.49
CA GLU A 126 11.02 8.83 -0.50
C GLU A 126 10.72 8.02 0.76
N GLU A 127 10.39 6.74 0.59
CA GLU A 127 10.11 5.83 1.70
C GLU A 127 10.72 4.45 1.49
N THR A 128 11.18 3.84 2.59
CA THR A 128 11.37 2.40 2.65
C THR A 128 10.01 1.76 2.89
N VAL A 129 9.53 0.98 1.91
CA VAL A 129 8.22 0.35 2.01
C VAL A 129 8.31 -0.97 2.74
N TYR A 130 7.33 -1.25 3.58
CA TYR A 130 7.34 -2.39 4.49
C TYR A 130 6.59 -3.58 3.88
N ALA A 131 7.14 -4.79 4.12
CA ALA A 131 6.43 -6.01 3.75
C ALA A 131 5.13 -6.13 4.55
N MET A 132 4.05 -6.34 3.84
CA MET A 132 2.70 -6.47 4.39
C MET A 132 2.08 -7.79 3.94
N LEU A 133 1.20 -8.32 4.77
CA LEU A 133 0.38 -9.47 4.45
C LEU A 133 -1.08 -9.09 4.70
N SER A 134 -1.86 -9.05 3.65
CA SER A 134 -3.30 -8.84 3.73
C SER A 134 -4.07 -10.01 3.15
N GLY A 135 -5.28 -10.25 3.66
CA GLY A 135 -6.12 -11.32 3.13
C GLY A 135 -6.38 -11.18 1.62
N PRO A 136 -6.77 -9.99 1.13
CA PRO A 136 -7.07 -9.81 -0.29
C PRO A 136 -5.86 -9.84 -1.21
N MET A 137 -4.73 -9.20 -0.84
CA MET A 137 -3.57 -9.05 -1.73
C MET A 137 -2.49 -10.11 -1.52
N GLY A 138 -2.50 -10.82 -0.40
CA GLY A 138 -1.34 -11.63 -0.02
C GLY A 138 -0.15 -10.77 0.37
N VAL A 139 1.06 -11.18 -0.02
CA VAL A 139 2.30 -10.48 0.29
C VAL A 139 2.54 -9.33 -0.70
N HIS A 140 2.73 -8.15 -0.17
CA HIS A 140 3.11 -6.95 -0.92
C HIS A 140 3.95 -6.04 -0.01
N HIS A 141 4.47 -4.96 -0.55
CA HIS A 141 5.17 -3.92 0.21
C HIS A 141 4.36 -2.62 0.11
N GLY A 142 4.29 -1.85 1.18
CA GLY A 142 3.51 -0.61 1.16
C GLY A 142 3.97 0.43 2.17
N ALA A 143 3.65 1.68 1.88
CA ALA A 143 3.78 2.82 2.78
C ALA A 143 2.87 3.97 2.34
N ASN A 144 2.60 4.91 3.25
CA ASN A 144 1.96 6.16 2.90
C ASN A 144 2.99 7.16 2.36
N PHE A 145 2.58 7.92 1.36
CA PHE A 145 3.40 8.93 0.69
C PHE A 145 2.71 10.28 0.74
N THR A 146 3.52 11.33 0.86
CA THR A 146 3.07 12.71 0.97
C THR A 146 3.44 13.51 -0.27
N GLY A 147 2.86 14.71 -0.42
CA GLY A 147 3.33 15.72 -1.37
C GLY A 147 2.91 15.50 -2.82
N LEU A 148 1.87 14.70 -3.07
CA LEU A 148 1.29 14.57 -4.40
C LEU A 148 0.15 15.57 -4.55
N ASP A 149 0.25 16.40 -5.58
CA ASP A 149 -0.76 17.40 -5.95
C ASP A 149 -1.67 16.87 -7.06
N ASP A 150 -2.95 17.24 -7.01
CA ASP A 150 -3.98 16.82 -7.94
C ASP A 150 -3.69 17.26 -9.38
N GLY A 151 -3.82 16.34 -10.32
CA GLY A 151 -3.60 16.56 -11.76
C GLY A 151 -2.12 16.57 -12.19
N GLU A 152 -1.18 16.29 -11.30
CA GLU A 152 0.24 16.28 -11.59
C GLU A 152 0.75 14.88 -11.96
N THR A 153 1.89 14.86 -12.66
CA THR A 153 2.56 13.60 -13.07
C THR A 153 3.92 13.48 -12.40
N TYR A 154 4.21 12.29 -11.92
CA TYR A 154 5.41 11.95 -11.17
C TYR A 154 6.11 10.76 -11.81
N ALA A 155 7.43 10.70 -11.66
CA ALA A 155 8.19 9.49 -11.91
C ALA A 155 8.39 8.75 -10.58
N VAL A 156 7.94 7.51 -10.50
CA VAL A 156 8.05 6.66 -9.32
C VAL A 156 9.12 5.60 -9.58
N SER A 157 10.24 5.69 -8.87
CA SER A 157 11.33 4.73 -8.92
C SER A 157 11.20 3.72 -7.80
N VAL A 158 11.05 2.45 -8.16
CA VAL A 158 10.99 1.32 -7.23
C VAL A 158 12.35 0.62 -7.23
N ARG A 159 13.09 0.76 -6.13
CA ARG A 159 14.36 0.07 -5.92
C ARG A 159 14.10 -1.25 -5.23
N ILE A 160 14.57 -2.33 -5.83
CA ILE A 160 14.42 -3.71 -5.34
C ILE A 160 15.80 -4.20 -4.94
N GLY A 161 15.96 -4.58 -3.68
CA GLY A 161 17.17 -5.19 -3.17
C GLY A 161 17.30 -6.66 -3.58
N ALA A 162 18.47 -7.24 -3.36
CA ALA A 162 18.64 -8.68 -3.49
C ALA A 162 17.77 -9.43 -2.47
N THR A 163 17.35 -10.65 -2.82
CA THR A 163 16.66 -11.53 -1.86
C THR A 163 17.56 -11.84 -0.66
N ALA A 164 16.99 -11.83 0.54
CA ALA A 164 17.68 -12.26 1.76
C ALA A 164 17.81 -13.78 1.86
N SER A 165 16.93 -14.51 1.20
CA SER A 165 16.95 -15.97 1.11
C SER A 165 18.03 -16.47 0.14
N ARG A 166 18.51 -17.70 0.37
CA ARG A 166 19.43 -18.35 -0.56
C ARG A 166 18.66 -19.03 -1.69
N PRO A 167 18.73 -18.55 -2.95
CA PRO A 167 18.08 -19.21 -4.06
C PRO A 167 18.68 -20.61 -4.34
N THR A 168 17.81 -21.58 -4.55
CA THR A 168 18.20 -22.97 -4.82
C THR A 168 17.41 -23.53 -6.02
N GLY A 169 17.81 -24.69 -6.53
CA GLY A 169 17.15 -25.33 -7.67
C GLY A 169 17.13 -24.42 -8.91
N GLY A 170 15.99 -24.23 -9.53
CA GLY A 170 15.78 -23.38 -10.70
C GLY A 170 16.07 -21.89 -10.47
N PHE A 171 16.14 -21.45 -9.22
CA PHE A 171 16.42 -20.05 -8.85
C PHE A 171 17.91 -19.78 -8.57
N THR A 172 18.77 -20.81 -8.67
CA THR A 172 20.20 -20.64 -8.37
C THR A 172 20.83 -19.57 -9.26
N GLY A 173 21.45 -18.56 -8.63
CA GLY A 173 22.10 -17.43 -9.32
C GLY A 173 21.16 -16.30 -9.72
N ARG A 174 19.88 -16.38 -9.37
CA ARG A 174 18.88 -15.31 -9.61
C ARG A 174 18.64 -14.49 -8.35
N PHE A 175 18.08 -13.32 -8.51
CA PHE A 175 17.66 -12.40 -7.45
C PHE A 175 18.79 -11.91 -6.52
N GLY A 176 20.04 -12.04 -6.97
CA GLY A 176 21.23 -11.63 -6.21
C GLY A 176 21.66 -10.20 -6.46
N GLU A 177 21.19 -9.58 -7.53
CA GLU A 177 21.55 -8.22 -7.93
C GLU A 177 20.37 -7.27 -7.70
N PRO A 178 20.59 -6.09 -7.11
CA PRO A 178 19.55 -5.07 -7.00
C PRO A 178 19.08 -4.58 -8.38
N ALA A 179 17.83 -4.15 -8.45
CA ALA A 179 17.26 -3.57 -9.66
C ALA A 179 16.42 -2.32 -9.33
N THR A 180 16.17 -1.48 -10.34
CA THR A 180 15.30 -0.32 -10.21
C THR A 180 14.36 -0.27 -11.41
N ALA A 181 13.06 -0.29 -11.12
CA ALA A 181 12.01 -0.03 -12.09
C ALA A 181 11.55 1.42 -11.95
N THR A 182 11.08 2.03 -13.04
CA THR A 182 10.50 3.38 -13.00
C THR A 182 9.16 3.37 -13.73
N VAL A 183 8.15 3.90 -13.07
CA VAL A 183 6.78 3.98 -13.59
C VAL A 183 6.29 5.41 -13.50
N ASP A 184 5.67 5.92 -14.56
CA ASP A 184 5.02 7.23 -14.53
C ASP A 184 3.68 7.13 -13.80
N PHE A 185 3.42 8.06 -12.90
CA PHE A 185 2.20 8.14 -12.11
C PHE A 185 1.53 9.50 -12.32
N ALA A 186 0.43 9.51 -13.05
CA ALA A 186 -0.46 10.66 -13.11
C ALA A 186 -1.43 10.56 -11.92
N PHE A 187 -1.29 11.46 -10.95
CA PHE A 187 -2.15 11.46 -9.78
C PHE A 187 -3.37 12.34 -10.00
N ASP A 188 -4.56 11.79 -9.83
CA ASP A 188 -5.85 12.46 -9.94
C ASP A 188 -6.73 12.09 -8.73
N GLU A 189 -7.07 13.08 -7.92
CA GLU A 189 -7.94 12.86 -6.77
C GLU A 189 -9.34 12.39 -7.16
N SER A 190 -9.83 12.70 -8.35
CA SER A 190 -11.15 12.25 -8.78
C SER A 190 -11.14 10.76 -9.10
N GLU A 191 -10.08 10.25 -9.73
CA GLU A 191 -9.89 8.81 -9.95
C GLU A 191 -9.72 8.08 -8.60
N MET A 192 -8.93 8.64 -7.70
CA MET A 192 -8.78 8.07 -6.36
C MET A 192 -10.12 7.98 -5.61
N ARG A 193 -11.04 8.92 -5.79
CA ARG A 193 -12.38 8.88 -5.18
C ARG A 193 -13.28 7.79 -5.75
N GLU A 194 -13.01 7.31 -6.95
CA GLU A 194 -13.72 6.19 -7.56
C GLU A 194 -13.25 4.83 -7.05
N ILE A 195 -12.08 4.77 -6.38
CA ILE A 195 -11.59 3.53 -5.76
C ILE A 195 -12.67 3.00 -4.81
N ARG A 196 -13.04 1.73 -5.02
CA ARG A 196 -14.07 1.06 -4.23
C ARG A 196 -13.75 1.12 -2.74
N PHE A 197 -14.74 1.54 -1.97
CA PHE A 197 -14.72 1.47 -0.52
C PHE A 197 -16.04 0.86 -0.05
N GLU A 198 -15.97 -0.27 0.65
CA GLU A 198 -17.15 -0.98 1.12
C GLU A 198 -17.00 -1.37 2.59
N ARG A 199 -17.97 -0.99 3.40
CA ARG A 199 -18.07 -1.45 4.79
C ARG A 199 -18.62 -2.87 4.82
N LEU A 200 -18.00 -3.71 5.62
CA LEU A 200 -18.43 -5.09 5.78
C LEU A 200 -19.25 -5.25 7.07
N ASP A 201 -20.48 -5.75 6.91
CA ASP A 201 -21.37 -6.03 8.05
C ASP A 201 -20.77 -7.09 9.00
N ARG A 202 -19.96 -8.00 8.46
CA ARG A 202 -19.23 -9.04 9.21
C ARG A 202 -17.95 -8.55 9.86
N GLY A 203 -17.65 -7.27 9.79
CA GLY A 203 -16.44 -6.69 10.37
C GLY A 203 -16.27 -7.05 11.84
N GLY A 204 -15.11 -7.64 12.19
CA GLY A 204 -14.79 -8.10 13.53
C GLY A 204 -15.18 -9.56 13.84
N GLU A 205 -15.84 -10.28 12.94
CA GLU A 205 -16.03 -11.72 13.05
C GLU A 205 -14.71 -12.48 12.84
N ARG A 206 -14.54 -13.63 13.48
CA ARG A 206 -13.38 -14.50 13.25
C ARG A 206 -13.56 -15.24 11.94
N ASP A 207 -12.88 -14.77 10.92
CA ASP A 207 -12.88 -15.34 9.57
C ASP A 207 -11.83 -14.63 8.73
N ALA A 208 -11.63 -15.07 7.48
CA ALA A 208 -10.77 -14.43 6.49
C ALA A 208 -11.60 -13.99 5.27
N LEU A 209 -11.09 -13.00 4.53
CA LEU A 209 -11.61 -12.67 3.21
C LEU A 209 -10.95 -13.56 2.15
N GLU A 210 -11.72 -13.84 1.10
CA GLU A 210 -11.15 -14.45 -0.10
C GLU A 210 -10.09 -13.52 -0.73
N PRO A 211 -9.03 -14.07 -1.33
CA PRO A 211 -8.05 -13.29 -2.04
C PRO A 211 -8.69 -12.48 -3.18
N MET A 212 -8.13 -11.32 -3.42
CA MET A 212 -8.50 -10.45 -4.54
C MET A 212 -7.95 -11.03 -5.83
N SER A 213 -8.74 -11.03 -6.91
CA SER A 213 -8.23 -11.30 -8.25
C SER A 213 -7.57 -10.03 -8.80
N MET A 214 -6.32 -10.13 -9.19
CA MET A 214 -5.53 -9.04 -9.77
C MET A 214 -4.95 -9.49 -11.12
N ASP A 215 -5.76 -9.99 -12.01
CA ASP A 215 -5.49 -10.51 -13.36
C ASP A 215 -4.01 -10.80 -13.73
N SER A 216 -3.16 -9.77 -13.72
CA SER A 216 -1.75 -9.85 -14.15
C SER A 216 -0.75 -9.85 -12.99
N VAL A 217 -1.20 -9.64 -11.75
CA VAL A 217 -0.33 -9.52 -10.58
C VAL A 217 -0.55 -10.70 -9.64
N PRO A 218 0.48 -11.51 -9.35
CA PRO A 218 0.34 -12.62 -8.41
C PRO A 218 0.11 -12.11 -6.98
N THR A 219 -0.81 -12.73 -6.27
CA THR A 219 -1.17 -12.33 -4.90
C THR A 219 -0.25 -12.93 -3.82
N GLY A 220 0.62 -13.87 -4.17
CA GLY A 220 1.46 -14.55 -3.19
C GLY A 220 0.69 -15.43 -2.19
N VAL A 221 -0.55 -15.77 -2.49
CA VAL A 221 -1.37 -16.68 -1.70
C VAL A 221 -1.05 -18.12 -2.10
N ALA A 222 -0.91 -19.01 -1.13
CA ALA A 222 -0.69 -20.42 -1.41
C ALA A 222 -1.87 -20.99 -2.21
N PRO A 223 -1.60 -21.79 -3.28
CA PRO A 223 -2.67 -22.41 -4.03
C PRO A 223 -3.48 -23.35 -3.13
N THR A 224 -4.77 -23.46 -3.42
CA THR A 224 -5.60 -24.47 -2.77
C THR A 224 -5.17 -25.89 -3.19
N PRO A 225 -5.49 -26.93 -2.40
CA PRO A 225 -5.13 -28.31 -2.76
C PRO A 225 -5.59 -28.74 -4.15
N ASP A 226 -6.69 -28.19 -4.66
CA ASP A 226 -7.24 -28.51 -5.97
C ASP A 226 -6.47 -27.82 -7.13
N GLU A 227 -5.72 -26.76 -6.82
CA GLU A 227 -4.89 -26.03 -7.78
C GLU A 227 -3.45 -26.57 -7.84
N LEU A 228 -3.07 -27.44 -6.90
CA LEU A 228 -1.76 -28.08 -6.93
C LEU A 228 -1.72 -29.14 -8.04
N PRO A 229 -0.63 -29.23 -8.82
CA PRO A 229 -0.49 -30.30 -9.78
C PRO A 229 -0.58 -31.65 -9.05
N GLY A 230 -1.36 -32.58 -9.60
CA GLY A 230 -1.89 -33.78 -8.99
C GLY A 230 -0.92 -34.89 -8.52
N GLU A 231 0.34 -34.55 -8.28
CA GLU A 231 1.27 -35.40 -7.54
C GLU A 231 1.77 -34.61 -6.34
N THR A 232 1.42 -35.08 -5.17
CA THR A 232 1.89 -34.56 -3.90
C THR A 232 3.41 -34.58 -3.87
N ALA A 233 4.05 -33.43 -4.08
CA ALA A 233 5.45 -33.28 -3.76
C ALA A 233 5.60 -33.45 -2.24
N THR A 234 6.02 -34.62 -1.82
CA THR A 234 6.43 -34.87 -0.43
C THR A 234 7.67 -34.04 -0.19
N ALA A 235 7.52 -32.88 0.50
CA ALA A 235 8.64 -32.16 1.03
C ALA A 235 9.29 -33.06 2.09
N SER A 236 10.42 -33.68 1.76
CA SER A 236 11.28 -34.30 2.74
C SER A 236 12.04 -33.16 3.43
N ALA A 237 11.71 -32.91 4.71
CA ALA A 237 12.53 -32.08 5.57
C ALA A 237 13.92 -32.77 5.70
N GLY A 238 14.96 -32.08 5.21
CA GLY A 238 16.35 -32.47 5.39
C GLY A 238 16.92 -31.82 6.65
#